data_cc56869dc02604192724271c883c8cb3
#
_entry.id   cc56869dc02604192724271c883c8cb3
#
_cell.length_a   1.000
_cell.length_b   1.000
_cell.length_c   1.000
_cell.angle_alpha   90.00
_cell.angle_beta   90.00
_cell.angle_gamma   90.00
#
_symmetry.space_group_name_H-M   'P 1'
#
loop_
_entity.id
_entity.type
_entity.pdbx_description
1 polymer ?
#
loop_
_entity_poly.entity_id
_entity_poly.type
_entity_poly.pdbx_seq_one_letter_code
_entity_poly.pdbx_strand_id
1 'polypeptide(L)'
;AKNESFIEFAKSLCKIAINCSSIEELLSSEYESMNVSEKLIEQTGVIGEKLEIGSFELINSEYVGFYIHAGNKIGTLVGLSNKFEGSEELSKNIAMQVAAMNPIALNQDGVSKDIIEKEIEIAKEQLRAEGKPEAMLDNIAKGKLKKFFKESTLINQAYIKDNKSSVYDYVKSVNQDCEITDFKRVALV
;
A
#
# COMPACT_ATOMS: atom_id res chain seq x y z
N ALA A 1 20.21 8.09 6.22
CA ALA A 1 19.01 8.45 5.44
C ALA A 1 18.64 9.95 5.50
N LYS A 2 19.42 10.79 6.19
CA LYS A 2 19.21 12.26 6.18
C LYS A 2 20.29 12.99 5.36
N ASN A 3 21.25 12.27 4.82
CA ASN A 3 22.32 12.83 4.00
C ASN A 3 21.75 13.17 2.61
N GLU A 4 22.02 14.36 2.13
CA GLU A 4 21.52 14.89 0.85
C GLU A 4 21.98 14.05 -0.34
N SER A 5 23.25 13.61 -0.35
CA SER A 5 23.79 12.73 -1.39
C SER A 5 23.07 11.37 -1.45
N PHE A 6 22.69 10.80 -0.31
CA PHE A 6 21.90 9.57 -0.27
C PHE A 6 20.50 9.78 -0.82
N ILE A 7 19.87 10.90 -0.50
CA ILE A 7 18.53 11.23 -1.03
C ILE A 7 18.58 11.39 -2.55
N GLU A 8 19.59 12.08 -3.09
CA GLU A 8 19.75 12.23 -4.53
C GLU A 8 20.06 10.89 -5.22
N PHE A 9 20.87 10.04 -4.59
CA PHE A 9 21.09 8.68 -5.08
C PHE A 9 19.78 7.87 -5.11
N ALA A 10 19.00 7.88 -4.04
CA ALA A 10 17.70 7.20 -4.01
C ALA A 10 16.74 7.72 -5.08
N LYS A 11 16.70 9.04 -5.32
CA LYS A 11 15.89 9.64 -6.39
C LYS A 11 16.37 9.21 -7.79
N SER A 12 17.68 9.08 -8.00
CA SER A 12 18.21 8.60 -9.29
C SER A 12 17.81 7.14 -9.55
N LEU A 13 17.81 6.28 -8.53
CA LEU A 13 17.30 4.91 -8.65
C LEU A 13 15.81 4.88 -9.00
N CYS A 14 14.99 5.75 -8.41
CA CYS A 14 13.57 5.85 -8.77
C CYS A 14 13.36 6.25 -10.24
N LYS A 15 14.21 7.10 -10.81
CA LYS A 15 14.12 7.48 -12.24
C LYS A 15 14.43 6.30 -13.18
N ILE A 16 15.33 5.42 -12.79
CA ILE A 16 15.63 4.19 -13.55
C ILE A 16 14.47 3.20 -13.37
N ALA A 17 14.00 3.03 -12.14
CA ALA A 17 12.93 2.10 -11.76
C ALA A 17 11.62 2.29 -12.53
N ILE A 18 11.30 3.51 -12.98
CA ILE A 18 10.11 3.79 -13.80
C ILE A 18 10.09 2.97 -15.10
N ASN A 19 11.27 2.63 -15.64
CA ASN A 19 11.40 1.87 -16.88
C ASN A 19 11.61 0.36 -16.65
N CYS A 20 11.54 -0.11 -15.39
CA CYS A 20 11.77 -1.50 -15.02
C CYS A 20 10.44 -2.16 -14.62
N SER A 21 10.33 -3.45 -14.88
CA SER A 21 9.18 -4.28 -14.49
C SER A 21 9.44 -5.13 -13.25
N SER A 22 10.71 -5.28 -12.85
CA SER A 22 11.12 -6.09 -11.70
C SER A 22 12.35 -5.51 -10.99
N ILE A 23 12.63 -6.03 -9.79
CA ILE A 23 13.83 -5.66 -9.04
C ILE A 23 15.11 -6.15 -9.75
N GLU A 24 15.06 -7.31 -10.41
CA GLU A 24 16.18 -7.88 -11.16
C GLU A 24 16.53 -7.00 -12.36
N GLU A 25 15.53 -6.50 -13.06
CA GLU A 25 15.71 -5.55 -14.16
C GLU A 25 16.31 -4.25 -13.66
N LEU A 26 15.81 -3.71 -12.54
CA LEU A 26 16.39 -2.52 -11.92
C LEU A 26 17.86 -2.72 -11.54
N LEU A 27 18.19 -3.83 -10.88
CA LEU A 27 19.56 -4.12 -10.42
C LEU A 27 20.56 -4.26 -11.59
N SER A 28 20.10 -4.76 -12.74
CA SER A 28 20.89 -4.92 -13.95
C SER A 28 20.92 -3.68 -14.84
N SER A 29 20.05 -2.70 -14.59
CA SER A 29 19.99 -1.47 -15.39
C SER A 29 21.26 -0.63 -15.29
N GLU A 30 21.56 0.08 -16.38
CA GLU A 30 22.72 0.97 -16.46
C GLU A 30 22.57 2.15 -15.49
N TYR A 31 23.64 2.41 -14.75
CA TYR A 31 23.84 3.58 -13.90
C TYR A 31 25.21 4.18 -14.19
N GLU A 32 25.26 5.24 -14.98
CA GLU A 32 26.52 5.87 -15.44
C GLU A 32 27.42 4.86 -16.21
N SER A 33 28.55 4.44 -15.65
CA SER A 33 29.51 3.50 -16.26
C SER A 33 29.42 2.07 -15.70
N MET A 34 28.43 1.78 -14.86
CA MET A 34 28.25 0.49 -14.19
C MET A 34 26.75 0.14 -14.13
N ASN A 35 26.37 -0.97 -13.51
CA ASN A 35 24.98 -1.27 -13.24
C ASN A 35 24.53 -0.82 -11.82
N VAL A 36 23.24 -0.80 -11.57
CA VAL A 36 22.68 -0.39 -10.27
C VAL A 36 23.21 -1.25 -9.13
N SER A 37 23.39 -2.57 -9.34
CA SER A 37 23.94 -3.47 -8.30
C SER A 37 25.36 -3.09 -7.91
N GLU A 38 26.22 -2.79 -8.89
CA GLU A 38 27.59 -2.33 -8.66
C GLU A 38 27.62 -0.96 -7.97
N LYS A 39 26.71 -0.06 -8.35
CA LYS A 39 26.58 1.26 -7.72
C LYS A 39 26.14 1.16 -6.26
N LEU A 40 25.26 0.22 -5.91
CA LEU A 40 24.90 -0.04 -4.52
C LEU A 40 26.09 -0.50 -3.68
N ILE A 41 26.96 -1.34 -4.23
CA ILE A 41 28.20 -1.80 -3.58
C ILE A 41 29.16 -0.62 -3.37
N GLU A 42 29.38 0.19 -4.40
CA GLU A 42 30.20 1.40 -4.32
C GLU A 42 29.68 2.35 -3.22
N GLN A 43 28.38 2.64 -3.23
CA GLN A 43 27.75 3.54 -2.24
C GLN A 43 27.77 2.95 -0.82
N THR A 44 27.70 1.64 -0.67
CA THR A 44 27.92 0.94 0.60
C THR A 44 29.32 1.25 1.16
N GLY A 45 30.34 1.22 0.30
CA GLY A 45 31.72 1.58 0.69
C GLY A 45 31.87 3.07 1.07
N VAL A 46 31.20 3.97 0.35
CA VAL A 46 31.24 5.42 0.61
C VAL A 46 30.53 5.79 1.92
N ILE A 47 29.37 5.18 2.17
CA ILE A 47 28.52 5.49 3.34
C ILE A 47 28.94 4.73 4.59
N GLY A 48 29.56 3.56 4.42
CA GLY A 48 29.97 2.67 5.51
C GLY A 48 28.83 1.84 6.11
N GLU A 49 27.66 1.84 5.46
CA GLU A 49 26.48 1.05 5.84
C GLU A 49 26.00 0.25 4.63
N LYS A 50 25.59 -1.01 4.82
CA LYS A 50 25.07 -1.86 3.75
C LYS A 50 23.81 -1.25 3.16
N LEU A 51 23.80 -1.06 1.84
CA LEU A 51 22.65 -0.60 1.07
C LEU A 51 22.05 -1.74 0.28
N GLU A 52 20.75 -1.90 0.37
CA GLU A 52 19.96 -2.89 -0.38
C GLU A 52 18.66 -2.28 -0.86
N ILE A 53 18.17 -2.74 -2.02
CA ILE A 53 16.79 -2.52 -2.45
C ILE A 53 15.98 -3.69 -1.92
N GLY A 54 15.23 -3.47 -0.82
CA GLY A 54 14.49 -4.54 -0.15
C GLY A 54 13.19 -4.93 -0.84
N SER A 55 12.59 -4.01 -1.61
CA SER A 55 11.37 -4.28 -2.38
C SER A 55 11.27 -3.35 -3.58
N PHE A 56 10.52 -3.81 -4.56
CA PHE A 56 10.18 -3.07 -5.77
C PHE A 56 8.67 -3.22 -6.00
N GLU A 57 7.96 -2.10 -6.11
CA GLU A 57 6.51 -2.08 -6.35
C GLU A 57 6.19 -1.15 -7.51
N LEU A 58 5.33 -1.59 -8.39
CA LEU A 58 4.88 -0.85 -9.57
C LEU A 58 3.35 -0.73 -9.57
N ILE A 59 2.86 0.45 -9.94
CA ILE A 59 1.46 0.69 -10.28
C ILE A 59 1.41 1.24 -11.70
N ASN A 60 0.55 0.62 -12.53
CA ASN A 60 0.21 1.13 -13.86
C ASN A 60 -1.24 1.60 -13.85
N SER A 61 -1.44 2.92 -13.89
CA SER A 61 -2.75 3.58 -13.85
C SER A 61 -2.69 4.91 -14.59
N GLU A 62 -3.84 5.45 -14.98
CA GLU A 62 -3.93 6.75 -15.66
C GLU A 62 -3.36 7.90 -14.84
N TYR A 63 -3.45 7.80 -13.52
CA TYR A 63 -2.80 8.71 -12.58
C TYR A 63 -2.28 7.93 -11.36
N VAL A 64 -1.06 8.22 -10.93
CA VAL A 64 -0.47 7.64 -9.72
C VAL A 64 -0.02 8.74 -8.78
N GLY A 65 -0.59 8.76 -7.59
CA GLY A 65 -0.15 9.62 -6.50
C GLY A 65 0.67 8.85 -5.46
N PHE A 66 1.39 9.58 -4.64
CA PHE A 66 2.23 8.97 -3.61
C PHE A 66 2.21 9.78 -2.31
N TYR A 67 2.59 9.09 -1.23
CA TYR A 67 2.84 9.73 0.05
C TYR A 67 4.00 9.05 0.77
N ILE A 68 4.91 9.84 1.30
CA ILE A 68 6.01 9.38 2.16
C ILE A 68 5.73 9.92 3.56
N HIS A 69 5.55 9.00 4.51
CA HIS A 69 5.27 9.38 5.90
C HIS A 69 6.50 9.98 6.58
N ALA A 70 6.26 10.84 7.56
CA ALA A 70 7.31 11.50 8.33
C ALA A 70 8.33 10.48 8.87
N GLY A 71 9.62 10.76 8.68
CA GLY A 71 10.71 9.85 9.03
C GLY A 71 11.12 8.88 7.92
N ASN A 72 10.49 8.96 6.74
CA ASN A 72 10.82 8.18 5.53
C ASN A 72 10.81 6.65 5.73
N LYS A 73 10.00 6.16 6.66
CA LYS A 73 9.89 4.73 6.96
C LYS A 73 8.71 4.05 6.26
N ILE A 74 7.73 4.80 5.80
CA ILE A 74 6.56 4.29 5.08
C ILE A 74 6.40 5.10 3.81
N GLY A 75 6.36 4.41 2.68
CA GLY A 75 6.01 4.95 1.37
C GLY A 75 4.76 4.26 0.84
N THR A 76 3.89 5.01 0.19
CA THR A 76 2.66 4.49 -0.41
C THR A 76 2.43 5.07 -1.78
N LEU A 77 1.90 4.24 -2.68
CA LEU A 77 1.43 4.62 -4.02
C LEU A 77 -0.06 4.34 -4.11
N VAL A 78 -0.78 5.15 -4.86
CA VAL A 78 -2.20 4.96 -5.16
C VAL A 78 -2.45 5.27 -6.63
N GLY A 79 -3.03 4.32 -7.34
CA GLY A 79 -3.48 4.46 -8.73
C GLY A 79 -4.93 4.94 -8.80
N LEU A 80 -5.21 5.86 -9.72
CA LEU A 80 -6.56 6.31 -10.06
C LEU A 80 -6.88 5.97 -11.52
N SER A 81 -8.16 5.68 -11.78
CA SER A 81 -8.66 5.28 -13.10
C SER A 81 -8.63 6.39 -14.15
N ASN A 82 -8.55 7.65 -13.73
CA ASN A 82 -8.51 8.81 -14.62
C ASN A 82 -7.75 9.98 -13.97
N LYS A 83 -7.25 10.88 -14.83
CA LYS A 83 -6.63 12.14 -14.42
C LYS A 83 -7.64 13.28 -14.58
N PHE A 84 -7.77 14.12 -13.55
CA PHE A 84 -8.65 15.29 -13.54
C PHE A 84 -8.07 16.37 -12.62
N GLU A 85 -8.67 17.56 -12.63
CA GLU A 85 -8.32 18.62 -11.67
C GLU A 85 -8.66 18.17 -10.24
N GLY A 86 -7.64 18.06 -9.38
CA GLY A 86 -7.78 17.52 -8.01
C GLY A 86 -7.25 16.07 -7.84
N SER A 87 -6.82 15.37 -8.92
CA SER A 87 -6.24 14.01 -8.82
C SER A 87 -5.05 13.96 -7.87
N GLU A 88 -4.22 15.00 -7.83
CA GLU A 88 -3.05 15.07 -6.94
C GLU A 88 -3.48 15.07 -5.47
N GLU A 89 -4.43 15.92 -5.11
CA GLU A 89 -4.92 15.99 -3.74
C GLU A 89 -5.66 14.71 -3.34
N LEU A 90 -6.55 14.19 -4.21
CA LEU A 90 -7.28 12.97 -3.96
C LEU A 90 -6.32 11.79 -3.72
N SER A 91 -5.42 11.53 -4.66
CA SER A 91 -4.49 10.41 -4.57
C SER A 91 -3.56 10.51 -3.35
N LYS A 92 -3.09 11.71 -3.01
CA LYS A 92 -2.30 11.96 -1.81
C LYS A 92 -3.09 11.67 -0.52
N ASN A 93 -4.36 12.08 -0.46
CA ASN A 93 -5.22 11.81 0.70
C ASN A 93 -5.46 10.30 0.88
N ILE A 94 -5.70 9.58 -0.22
CA ILE A 94 -5.83 8.12 -0.18
C ILE A 94 -4.49 7.45 0.16
N ALA A 95 -3.37 7.94 -0.34
CA ALA A 95 -2.05 7.43 0.02
C ALA A 95 -1.75 7.61 1.51
N MET A 96 -2.18 8.72 2.12
CA MET A 96 -2.13 8.92 3.58
C MET A 96 -3.01 7.93 4.34
N GLN A 97 -4.23 7.64 3.84
CA GLN A 97 -5.11 6.59 4.38
C GLN A 97 -4.41 5.23 4.36
N VAL A 98 -3.82 4.83 3.23
CA VAL A 98 -3.07 3.57 3.08
C VAL A 98 -1.90 3.49 4.06
N ALA A 99 -1.15 4.58 4.21
CA ALA A 99 -0.05 4.65 5.16
C ALA A 99 -0.49 4.42 6.61
N ALA A 100 -1.59 5.07 7.01
CA ALA A 100 -2.10 5.05 8.38
C ALA A 100 -2.85 3.77 8.72
N MET A 101 -3.72 3.29 7.83
CA MET A 101 -4.67 2.22 8.11
C MET A 101 -4.22 0.84 7.62
N ASN A 102 -3.13 0.77 6.84
CA ASN A 102 -2.53 -0.48 6.36
C ASN A 102 -3.57 -1.49 5.81
N PRO A 103 -4.38 -1.12 4.81
CA PRO A 103 -5.36 -2.04 4.25
C PRO A 103 -4.67 -3.25 3.61
N ILE A 104 -5.30 -4.42 3.68
CA ILE A 104 -4.77 -5.68 3.12
C ILE A 104 -5.17 -5.89 1.66
N ALA A 105 -6.23 -5.22 1.22
CA ALA A 105 -6.72 -5.30 -0.15
C ALA A 105 -7.52 -4.02 -0.50
N LEU A 106 -7.75 -3.81 -1.79
CA LEU A 106 -8.55 -2.70 -2.28
C LEU A 106 -10.02 -2.83 -1.82
N ASN A 107 -10.58 -4.02 -2.01
CA ASN A 107 -11.94 -4.40 -1.64
C ASN A 107 -11.99 -5.86 -1.14
N GLN A 108 -13.18 -6.37 -0.82
CA GLN A 108 -13.35 -7.73 -0.32
C GLN A 108 -12.91 -8.81 -1.33
N ASP A 109 -13.05 -8.54 -2.64
CA ASP A 109 -12.71 -9.52 -3.68
C ASP A 109 -11.19 -9.71 -3.82
N GLY A 110 -10.40 -8.71 -3.38
CA GLY A 110 -8.95 -8.78 -3.32
C GLY A 110 -8.39 -9.51 -2.08
N VAL A 111 -9.25 -9.88 -1.13
CA VAL A 111 -8.81 -10.64 0.06
C VAL A 111 -8.71 -12.12 -0.28
N SER A 112 -7.55 -12.75 -0.01
CA SER A 112 -7.35 -14.15 -0.30
C SER A 112 -8.29 -15.06 0.50
N LYS A 113 -8.66 -16.22 -0.08
CA LYS A 113 -9.53 -17.19 0.58
C LYS A 113 -8.95 -17.69 1.91
N ASP A 114 -7.63 -17.89 1.96
CA ASP A 114 -6.96 -18.33 3.18
C ASP A 114 -7.11 -17.34 4.33
N ILE A 115 -7.04 -16.03 4.03
CA ILE A 115 -7.29 -14.98 5.03
C ILE A 115 -8.74 -15.02 5.49
N ILE A 116 -9.69 -15.15 4.57
CA ILE A 116 -11.13 -15.20 4.89
C ILE A 116 -11.44 -16.41 5.76
N GLU A 117 -10.94 -17.60 5.41
CA GLU A 117 -11.13 -18.84 6.17
C GLU A 117 -10.53 -18.72 7.56
N LYS A 118 -9.32 -18.19 7.67
CA LYS A 118 -8.65 -17.95 8.95
C LYS A 118 -9.44 -16.99 9.85
N GLU A 119 -9.95 -15.89 9.30
CA GLU A 119 -10.75 -14.94 10.05
C GLU A 119 -12.07 -15.54 10.53
N ILE A 120 -12.71 -16.42 9.72
CA ILE A 120 -13.90 -17.15 10.12
C ILE A 120 -13.61 -18.10 11.30
N GLU A 121 -12.51 -18.84 11.25
CA GLU A 121 -12.11 -19.75 12.32
C GLU A 121 -11.81 -18.99 13.61
N ILE A 122 -11.03 -17.91 13.54
CA ILE A 122 -10.74 -17.04 14.68
C ILE A 122 -12.07 -16.51 15.29
N ALA A 123 -12.98 -16.07 14.43
CA ALA A 123 -14.28 -15.57 14.88
C ALA A 123 -15.08 -16.67 15.61
N LYS A 124 -15.10 -17.90 15.10
CA LYS A 124 -15.79 -19.04 15.72
C LYS A 124 -15.16 -19.44 17.06
N GLU A 125 -13.84 -19.49 17.15
CA GLU A 125 -13.12 -19.77 18.40
C GLU A 125 -13.42 -18.74 19.48
N GLN A 126 -13.42 -17.45 19.13
CA GLN A 126 -13.81 -16.39 20.05
C GLN A 126 -15.27 -16.57 20.55
N LEU A 127 -16.19 -16.89 19.64
CA LEU A 127 -17.60 -17.10 19.99
C LEU A 127 -17.81 -18.33 20.88
N ARG A 128 -17.05 -19.41 20.69
CA ARG A 128 -17.03 -20.57 21.58
C ARG A 128 -16.54 -20.19 22.98
N ALA A 129 -15.46 -19.42 23.04
CA ALA A 129 -14.95 -18.90 24.31
C ALA A 129 -15.95 -17.99 25.04
N GLU A 130 -16.79 -17.26 24.28
CA GLU A 130 -17.90 -16.44 24.78
C GLU A 130 -19.14 -17.29 25.19
N GLY A 131 -19.10 -18.61 25.01
CA GLY A 131 -20.20 -19.53 25.35
C GLY A 131 -21.40 -19.48 24.37
N LYS A 132 -21.19 -19.04 23.13
CA LYS A 132 -22.26 -19.05 22.13
C LYS A 132 -22.56 -20.44 21.62
N PRO A 133 -23.85 -20.79 21.38
CA PRO A 133 -24.24 -22.09 20.84
C PRO A 133 -23.63 -22.35 19.45
N GLU A 134 -23.16 -23.58 19.18
CA GLU A 134 -22.58 -23.97 17.89
C GLU A 134 -23.50 -23.63 16.71
N ALA A 135 -24.81 -23.85 16.83
CA ALA A 135 -25.77 -23.54 15.76
C ALA A 135 -25.80 -22.05 15.34
N MET A 136 -25.29 -21.13 16.16
CA MET A 136 -25.26 -19.69 15.88
C MET A 136 -23.93 -19.19 15.35
N LEU A 137 -22.86 -20.00 15.46
CA LEU A 137 -21.49 -19.55 15.16
C LEU A 137 -21.35 -19.07 13.73
N ASP A 138 -21.86 -19.80 12.75
CA ASP A 138 -21.75 -19.44 11.33
C ASP A 138 -22.38 -18.09 11.01
N ASN A 139 -23.57 -17.83 11.56
CA ASN A 139 -24.27 -16.57 11.33
C ASN A 139 -23.56 -15.38 11.97
N ILE A 140 -23.08 -15.56 13.20
CA ILE A 140 -22.35 -14.49 13.91
C ILE A 140 -20.98 -14.26 13.27
N ALA A 141 -20.27 -15.34 12.87
CA ALA A 141 -19.00 -15.24 12.19
C ALA A 141 -19.10 -14.49 10.85
N LYS A 142 -20.18 -14.69 10.07
CA LYS A 142 -20.46 -13.87 8.87
C LYS A 142 -20.60 -12.39 9.19
N GLY A 143 -21.21 -12.05 10.32
CA GLY A 143 -21.29 -10.66 10.78
C GLY A 143 -19.93 -10.07 11.15
N LYS A 144 -19.09 -10.85 11.87
CA LYS A 144 -17.70 -10.47 12.19
C LYS A 144 -16.87 -10.31 10.92
N LEU A 145 -17.02 -11.19 9.92
CA LEU A 145 -16.33 -11.10 8.63
C LEU A 145 -16.70 -9.81 7.85
N LYS A 146 -17.96 -9.40 7.87
CA LYS A 146 -18.38 -8.12 7.27
C LYS A 146 -17.68 -6.94 7.95
N LYS A 147 -17.55 -6.98 9.27
CA LYS A 147 -16.82 -5.96 10.02
C LYS A 147 -15.32 -5.97 9.66
N PHE A 148 -14.73 -7.17 9.57
CA PHE A 148 -13.33 -7.33 9.11
C PHE A 148 -13.11 -6.69 7.74
N PHE A 149 -13.93 -6.95 6.73
CA PHE A 149 -13.80 -6.32 5.41
C PHE A 149 -13.92 -4.80 5.49
N LYS A 150 -14.85 -4.29 6.31
CA LYS A 150 -15.02 -2.85 6.50
C LYS A 150 -13.79 -2.18 7.12
N GLU A 151 -13.06 -2.88 7.99
CA GLU A 151 -11.89 -2.34 8.68
C GLU A 151 -10.60 -2.59 7.92
N SER A 152 -10.51 -3.67 7.11
CA SER A 152 -9.27 -4.14 6.50
C SER A 152 -9.15 -3.87 5.01
N THR A 153 -10.22 -3.46 4.30
CA THR A 153 -10.15 -3.17 2.87
C THR A 153 -10.28 -1.68 2.58
N LEU A 154 -9.42 -1.16 1.70
CA LEU A 154 -9.19 0.28 1.52
C LEU A 154 -10.49 1.05 1.27
N ILE A 155 -11.29 0.65 0.26
CA ILE A 155 -12.48 1.41 -0.13
C ILE A 155 -13.58 1.38 0.93
N ASN A 156 -13.60 0.37 1.80
CA ASN A 156 -14.61 0.20 2.84
C ASN A 156 -14.22 0.82 4.20
N GLN A 157 -12.93 1.14 4.39
CA GLN A 157 -12.48 1.80 5.61
C GLN A 157 -13.14 3.17 5.78
N ALA A 158 -13.37 3.56 7.03
CA ALA A 158 -13.72 4.93 7.35
C ALA A 158 -12.58 5.87 6.94
N TYR A 159 -12.90 6.97 6.27
CA TYR A 159 -11.90 7.93 5.81
C TYR A 159 -11.28 8.67 7.00
N ILE A 160 -9.95 8.68 7.10
CA ILE A 160 -9.22 9.19 8.27
C ILE A 160 -9.46 10.68 8.58
N LYS A 161 -9.81 11.49 7.56
CA LYS A 161 -10.10 12.92 7.74
C LYS A 161 -11.58 13.20 8.02
N ASP A 162 -12.46 12.25 7.69
CA ASP A 162 -13.89 12.29 7.97
C ASP A 162 -14.43 10.88 8.20
N ASN A 163 -14.46 10.45 9.45
CA ASN A 163 -14.86 9.09 9.85
C ASN A 163 -16.36 8.76 9.64
N LYS A 164 -17.14 9.71 9.12
CA LYS A 164 -18.57 9.51 8.80
C LYS A 164 -18.76 8.91 7.41
N SER A 165 -17.79 9.11 6.51
CA SER A 165 -17.78 8.59 5.15
C SER A 165 -16.76 7.46 5.01
N SER A 166 -17.00 6.54 4.07
CA SER A 166 -15.99 5.59 3.65
C SER A 166 -15.01 6.25 2.69
N VAL A 167 -13.85 5.57 2.48
CA VAL A 167 -12.90 5.98 1.43
C VAL A 167 -13.60 6.00 0.06
N TYR A 168 -14.46 5.02 -0.23
CA TYR A 168 -15.27 4.99 -1.46
C TYR A 168 -16.12 6.25 -1.61
N ASP A 169 -16.90 6.60 -0.57
CA ASP A 169 -17.78 7.76 -0.59
C ASP A 169 -16.98 9.05 -0.78
N TYR A 170 -15.81 9.16 -0.14
CA TYR A 170 -14.92 10.30 -0.32
C TYR A 170 -14.44 10.43 -1.77
N VAL A 171 -13.96 9.33 -2.39
CA VAL A 171 -13.55 9.34 -3.80
C VAL A 171 -14.68 9.80 -4.70
N LYS A 172 -15.87 9.21 -4.53
CA LYS A 172 -17.06 9.56 -5.35
C LYS A 172 -17.57 10.98 -5.10
N SER A 173 -17.34 11.54 -3.93
CA SER A 173 -17.67 12.95 -3.63
C SER A 173 -16.75 13.93 -4.36
N VAL A 174 -15.50 13.55 -4.63
CA VAL A 174 -14.54 14.37 -5.38
C VAL A 174 -14.74 14.23 -6.88
N ASN A 175 -14.90 12.99 -7.35
CA ASN A 175 -15.18 12.70 -8.76
C ASN A 175 -15.95 11.38 -8.88
N GLN A 176 -17.18 11.45 -9.43
CA GLN A 176 -18.09 10.30 -9.56
C GLN A 176 -17.55 9.19 -10.46
N ASP A 177 -16.77 9.57 -11.49
CA ASP A 177 -16.23 8.64 -12.48
C ASP A 177 -14.86 8.08 -12.08
N CYS A 178 -14.25 8.61 -11.00
CA CYS A 178 -12.95 8.16 -10.54
C CYS A 178 -13.07 6.93 -9.64
N GLU A 179 -12.12 6.00 -9.83
CA GLU A 179 -11.95 4.82 -9.01
C GLU A 179 -10.48 4.67 -8.58
N ILE A 180 -10.26 4.05 -7.43
CA ILE A 180 -8.94 3.60 -7.04
C ILE A 180 -8.69 2.27 -7.76
N THR A 181 -7.64 2.20 -8.55
CA THR A 181 -7.30 1.01 -9.34
C THR A 181 -6.38 0.04 -8.61
N ASP A 182 -5.42 0.56 -7.85
CA ASP A 182 -4.46 -0.21 -7.06
C ASP A 182 -3.83 0.67 -5.97
N PHE A 183 -3.19 0.04 -5.00
CA PHE A 183 -2.32 0.71 -4.04
C PHE A 183 -1.15 -0.17 -3.66
N LYS A 184 -0.04 0.46 -3.28
CA LYS A 184 1.13 -0.22 -2.71
C LYS A 184 1.54 0.47 -1.43
N ARG A 185 2.02 -0.32 -0.48
CA ARG A 185 2.57 0.18 0.79
C ARG A 185 3.84 -0.56 1.12
N VAL A 186 4.91 0.18 1.26
CA VAL A 186 6.21 -0.31 1.71
C VAL A 186 6.55 0.34 3.04
N ALA A 187 6.96 -0.46 4.00
CA ALA A 187 7.40 0.00 5.30
C ALA A 187 8.79 -0.58 5.60
N LEU A 188 9.70 0.25 6.06
CA LEU A 188 10.96 -0.22 6.64
C LEU A 188 10.67 -0.78 8.04
N VAL A 189 11.09 -2.00 8.27
CA VAL A 189 10.92 -2.71 9.54
C VAL A 189 12.04 -2.31 10.51
#